data_b4990508a2a658090edc82a2fdfe9a74
#
_entry.id   b4990508a2a658090edc82a2fdfe9a74
#
_cell.length_a   1.000
_cell.length_b   1.000
_cell.length_c   1.000
_cell.angle_alpha   90.00
_cell.angle_beta   90.00
_cell.angle_gamma   90.00
#
_symmetry.space_group_name_H-M   'P 1'
#
loop_
_entity.id
_entity.type
_entity.pdbx_description
1 polymer ?
#
loop_
_entity_poly.entity_id
_entity_poly.type
_entity_poly.pdbx_seq_one_letter_code
_entity_poly.pdbx_strand_id
1 'polypeptide(L)'
;MGVYFLKFQPYSDGPAFVASQYRQGGWDAVNAVYSNLPASAEQVISPEKYRQDAPTQVALEDEHSGEWERLRPPNRADYAEVGQSGVASMFVYPLYYQGRSGGDIVQPREWLNYTADGSISRFDPLNYGFAYAAGWDGDRMHFYRNGDGETGYVWRLVWDSPADATEFRDGYEQVLAYWGAERVSENIYCIPEGESEFADAFHVTVDGDTVTIVNAPTVEALGEVRSSVSDSVETETATQTESVDSAEPTTEPDGSPSPTSTESPGFTAVATVLALLGSVLLARRL
;
A
#
# COMPACT_ATOMS: atom_id res chain seq x y z
N MET A 1 14.81 -3.88 -1.03
CA MET A 1 14.88 -2.51 -0.45
C MET A 1 13.73 -2.23 0.52
N GLY A 2 12.50 -2.40 0.17
CA GLY A 2 11.36 -2.03 1.01
C GLY A 2 11.33 -2.65 2.41
N VAL A 3 11.58 -3.98 2.57
CA VAL A 3 11.75 -4.59 3.92
C VAL A 3 12.86 -3.96 4.72
N TYR A 4 13.91 -3.48 4.05
CA TYR A 4 14.97 -2.77 4.73
C TYR A 4 14.42 -1.49 5.37
N PHE A 5 13.66 -0.67 4.63
CA PHE A 5 13.07 0.55 5.18
C PHE A 5 12.12 0.25 6.34
N LEU A 6 11.22 -0.73 6.18
CA LEU A 6 10.32 -1.14 7.25
C LEU A 6 11.09 -1.54 8.53
N LYS A 7 12.15 -2.34 8.40
CA LYS A 7 12.98 -2.76 9.54
C LYS A 7 13.89 -1.66 10.07
N PHE A 8 14.19 -0.65 9.27
CA PHE A 8 15.07 0.44 9.66
C PHE A 8 14.33 1.55 10.43
N GLN A 9 12.99 1.63 10.31
CA GLN A 9 12.19 2.66 10.97
C GLN A 9 12.53 2.83 12.46
N PRO A 10 12.60 1.79 13.31
CA PRO A 10 12.94 1.98 14.72
C PRO A 10 14.34 2.57 14.96
N TYR A 11 15.25 2.43 14.01
CA TYR A 11 16.61 3.01 14.08
C TYR A 11 16.65 4.45 13.57
N SER A 12 15.72 4.84 12.70
CA SER A 12 15.54 6.23 12.25
C SER A 12 14.84 7.06 13.32
N ASP A 13 13.60 6.73 13.64
CA ASP A 13 12.70 7.54 14.46
C ASP A 13 12.86 7.26 15.96
N GLY A 14 13.30 6.05 16.34
CA GLY A 14 13.46 5.63 17.73
C GLY A 14 14.34 6.57 18.56
N PRO A 15 15.51 7.05 18.08
CA PRO A 15 16.30 8.03 18.79
C PRO A 15 15.56 9.34 19.06
N ALA A 16 14.78 9.84 18.09
CA ALA A 16 13.98 11.05 18.22
C ALA A 16 12.85 10.86 19.25
N PHE A 17 12.18 9.70 19.21
CA PHE A 17 11.17 9.30 20.19
C PHE A 17 11.76 9.27 21.61
N VAL A 18 12.87 8.55 21.83
CA VAL A 18 13.53 8.45 23.15
C VAL A 18 13.97 9.83 23.64
N ALA A 19 14.53 10.66 22.77
CA ALA A 19 14.92 12.02 23.13
C ALA A 19 13.73 12.91 23.50
N SER A 20 12.57 12.70 22.87
CA SER A 20 11.33 13.37 23.24
C SER A 20 10.90 12.99 24.66
N GLN A 21 10.90 11.71 25.01
CA GLN A 21 10.58 11.24 26.36
C GLN A 21 11.57 11.76 27.39
N TYR A 22 12.86 11.74 27.06
CA TYR A 22 13.89 12.27 27.94
C TYR A 22 13.72 13.77 28.24
N ARG A 23 13.36 14.57 27.25
CA ARG A 23 13.07 16.00 27.45
C ARG A 23 11.89 16.26 28.36
N GLN A 24 10.90 15.36 28.40
CA GLN A 24 9.71 15.47 29.23
C GLN A 24 9.96 15.12 30.71
N GLY A 25 10.81 14.14 31.01
CA GLY A 25 10.97 13.69 32.41
C GLY A 25 12.27 12.89 32.67
N GLY A 26 13.31 13.10 31.86
CA GLY A 26 14.60 12.45 32.04
C GLY A 26 14.52 10.94 31.84
N TRP A 27 15.46 10.22 32.48
CA TRP A 27 15.50 8.75 32.39
C TRP A 27 14.28 8.07 33.00
N ASP A 28 13.59 8.69 33.95
CA ASP A 28 12.37 8.13 34.54
C ASP A 28 11.25 8.03 33.51
N ALA A 29 11.08 9.07 32.66
CA ALA A 29 10.12 9.03 31.56
C ALA A 29 10.51 7.98 30.49
N VAL A 30 11.81 7.89 30.14
CA VAL A 30 12.29 6.85 29.21
C VAL A 30 12.05 5.47 29.75
N ASN A 31 12.34 5.23 31.03
CA ASN A 31 12.11 3.91 31.66
C ASN A 31 10.62 3.57 31.75
N ALA A 32 9.73 4.57 31.91
CA ALA A 32 8.29 4.35 31.95
C ALA A 32 7.73 3.81 30.63
N VAL A 33 8.40 4.04 29.49
CA VAL A 33 8.01 3.49 28.17
C VAL A 33 8.00 1.97 28.20
N TYR A 34 8.91 1.31 28.91
CA TYR A 34 8.93 -0.15 29.01
C TYR A 34 7.68 -0.75 29.68
N SER A 35 6.99 0.04 30.49
CA SER A 35 5.71 -0.35 31.12
C SER A 35 4.49 0.05 30.28
N ASN A 36 4.67 0.92 29.27
CA ASN A 36 3.63 1.42 28.39
C ASN A 36 4.24 1.60 26.99
N LEU A 37 4.41 0.50 26.26
CA LEU A 37 5.00 0.53 24.92
C LEU A 37 4.15 1.35 23.96
N PRO A 38 4.76 2.00 22.94
CA PRO A 38 4.00 2.58 21.83
C PRO A 38 3.06 1.54 21.22
N ALA A 39 1.82 1.93 20.94
CA ALA A 39 0.81 1.04 20.38
C ALA A 39 0.97 0.86 18.86
N SER A 40 1.67 1.79 18.20
CA SER A 40 1.89 1.77 16.74
C SER A 40 3.26 2.36 16.39
N ALA A 41 3.71 2.11 15.15
CA ALA A 41 4.87 2.80 14.58
C ALA A 41 4.65 4.32 14.53
N GLU A 42 3.43 4.75 14.31
CA GLU A 42 3.03 6.16 14.28
C GLU A 42 3.41 6.90 15.56
N GLN A 43 3.16 6.32 16.74
CA GLN A 43 3.54 6.92 18.02
C GLN A 43 5.06 7.07 18.22
N VAL A 44 5.84 6.33 17.45
CA VAL A 44 7.31 6.45 17.42
C VAL A 44 7.75 7.50 16.42
N ILE A 45 7.10 7.53 15.24
CA ILE A 45 7.34 8.52 14.16
C ILE A 45 6.94 9.92 14.63
N SER A 46 5.79 10.02 15.30
CA SER A 46 5.19 11.25 15.86
C SER A 46 5.10 11.16 17.38
N PRO A 47 6.18 11.48 18.13
CA PRO A 47 6.24 11.28 19.59
C PRO A 47 5.19 12.06 20.38
N GLU A 48 4.58 13.08 19.82
CA GLU A 48 3.44 13.82 20.40
C GLU A 48 2.17 12.99 20.47
N LYS A 49 2.00 12.02 19.56
CA LYS A 49 0.87 11.06 19.57
C LYS A 49 1.03 9.96 20.63
N TYR A 50 2.22 9.75 21.15
CA TYR A 50 2.45 8.71 22.16
C TYR A 50 1.54 8.89 23.38
N ARG A 51 0.69 7.88 23.66
CA ARG A 51 -0.32 7.86 24.72
C ARG A 51 -1.43 8.90 24.58
N GLN A 52 -1.46 9.68 23.52
CA GLN A 52 -2.53 10.65 23.25
C GLN A 52 -3.45 10.12 22.14
N ASP A 53 -2.90 9.38 21.21
CA ASP A 53 -3.57 8.85 20.05
C ASP A 53 -3.30 7.34 19.95
N ALA A 54 -4.34 6.55 20.04
CA ALA A 54 -4.27 5.09 19.95
C ALA A 54 -4.82 4.66 18.59
N PRO A 55 -4.14 3.74 17.88
CA PRO A 55 -4.61 3.33 16.57
C PRO A 55 -6.01 2.73 16.63
N THR A 56 -6.86 3.12 15.69
CA THR A 56 -8.21 2.60 15.53
C THR A 56 -8.18 1.11 15.24
N GLN A 57 -9.01 0.35 15.95
CA GLN A 57 -9.20 -1.08 15.69
C GLN A 57 -10.09 -1.28 14.46
N VAL A 58 -9.47 -1.52 13.31
CA VAL A 58 -10.18 -1.63 12.04
C VAL A 58 -10.94 -2.95 11.98
N ALA A 59 -12.28 -2.85 11.85
CA ALA A 59 -13.12 -3.98 11.52
C ALA A 59 -13.15 -4.18 10.01
N LEU A 60 -12.96 -5.43 9.57
CA LEU A 60 -13.05 -5.81 8.16
C LEU A 60 -13.91 -7.06 8.06
N GLU A 61 -15.08 -6.92 7.47
CA GLU A 61 -16.01 -8.01 7.27
C GLU A 61 -15.59 -8.89 6.08
N ASP A 62 -15.98 -10.14 6.16
CA ASP A 62 -15.69 -11.18 5.18
C ASP A 62 -16.86 -11.24 4.18
N GLU A 63 -16.66 -10.72 2.97
CA GLU A 63 -17.71 -10.59 1.95
C GLU A 63 -17.36 -11.34 0.66
N HIS A 64 -16.46 -12.34 0.73
CA HIS A 64 -16.08 -13.14 -0.43
C HIS A 64 -17.23 -14.05 -0.88
N SER A 65 -17.18 -14.45 -2.14
CA SER A 65 -18.16 -15.33 -2.78
C SER A 65 -17.47 -16.34 -3.72
N GLY A 66 -18.26 -17.21 -4.32
CA GLY A 66 -17.76 -18.20 -5.27
C GLY A 66 -16.81 -19.21 -4.63
N GLU A 67 -15.69 -19.45 -5.29
CA GLU A 67 -14.64 -20.39 -4.84
C GLU A 67 -13.54 -19.73 -4.01
N TRP A 68 -13.69 -18.46 -3.68
CA TRP A 68 -12.73 -17.73 -2.84
C TRP A 68 -12.92 -18.07 -1.37
N GLU A 69 -11.82 -18.32 -0.69
CA GLU A 69 -11.79 -18.58 0.75
C GLU A 69 -10.77 -17.67 1.44
N ARG A 70 -11.16 -17.14 2.59
CA ARG A 70 -10.23 -16.38 3.43
C ARG A 70 -9.14 -17.28 4.00
N LEU A 71 -7.88 -16.88 3.87
CA LEU A 71 -6.74 -17.59 4.44
C LEU A 71 -6.71 -17.42 5.96
N ARG A 72 -6.80 -18.53 6.69
CA ARG A 72 -6.73 -18.59 8.15
C ARG A 72 -5.60 -19.51 8.59
N PRO A 73 -4.35 -18.99 8.64
CA PRO A 73 -3.22 -19.80 9.01
C PRO A 73 -3.30 -20.23 10.48
N PRO A 74 -2.94 -21.49 10.81
CA PRO A 74 -2.94 -21.95 12.19
C PRO A 74 -1.87 -21.21 13.03
N ASN A 75 -2.18 -20.95 14.29
CA ASN A 75 -1.27 -20.39 15.30
C ASN A 75 -0.73 -18.97 15.04
N ARG A 76 -1.39 -18.18 14.18
CA ARG A 76 -1.12 -16.74 14.00
C ARG A 76 -2.40 -16.03 13.61
N ALA A 77 -2.38 -14.70 13.66
CA ALA A 77 -3.50 -13.89 13.19
C ALA A 77 -3.84 -14.23 11.73
N ASP A 78 -5.12 -14.21 11.39
CA ASP A 78 -5.65 -14.42 10.04
C ASP A 78 -5.81 -13.09 9.29
N TYR A 79 -5.10 -12.07 9.74
CA TYR A 79 -5.01 -10.74 9.14
C TYR A 79 -3.57 -10.22 9.24
N ALA A 80 -3.28 -9.18 8.47
CA ALA A 80 -2.09 -8.36 8.63
C ALA A 80 -2.47 -6.92 8.97
N GLU A 81 -1.55 -6.23 9.61
CA GLU A 81 -1.54 -4.77 9.79
C GLU A 81 -0.22 -4.26 9.20
N VAL A 82 -0.31 -3.30 8.30
CA VAL A 82 0.85 -2.74 7.58
C VAL A 82 1.52 -1.65 8.40
N GLY A 83 0.71 -0.80 9.02
CA GLY A 83 1.15 0.30 9.85
C GLY A 83 1.77 1.46 9.04
N GLN A 84 1.87 2.63 9.65
CA GLN A 84 2.42 3.83 8.99
C GLN A 84 3.79 3.60 8.36
N SER A 85 4.71 2.93 9.04
CA SER A 85 6.04 2.64 8.51
C SER A 85 6.03 1.73 7.28
N GLY A 86 5.08 0.80 7.21
CA GLY A 86 4.88 -0.06 6.04
C GLY A 86 4.30 0.71 4.87
N VAL A 87 3.30 1.55 5.12
CA VAL A 87 2.73 2.48 4.14
C VAL A 87 3.82 3.39 3.56
N ALA A 88 4.59 4.06 4.41
CA ALA A 88 5.70 4.91 3.97
C ALA A 88 6.72 4.14 3.14
N SER A 89 7.09 2.93 3.56
CA SER A 89 8.04 2.08 2.83
C SER A 89 7.53 1.67 1.45
N MET A 90 6.23 1.49 1.26
CA MET A 90 5.60 1.21 -0.02
C MET A 90 5.79 2.37 -1.00
N PHE A 91 5.53 3.59 -0.57
CA PHE A 91 5.67 4.80 -1.40
C PHE A 91 7.12 5.12 -1.78
N VAL A 92 8.05 4.82 -0.88
CA VAL A 92 9.49 5.09 -1.10
C VAL A 92 10.16 4.02 -1.95
N TYR A 93 9.59 2.81 -2.02
CA TYR A 93 10.19 1.70 -2.76
C TYR A 93 10.44 2.01 -4.24
N PRO A 94 9.52 2.64 -5.01
CA PRO A 94 9.75 3.03 -6.40
C PRO A 94 11.00 3.90 -6.61
N LEU A 95 11.30 4.82 -5.70
CA LEU A 95 12.48 5.70 -5.76
C LEU A 95 13.80 4.91 -5.84
N TYR A 96 13.86 3.73 -5.22
CA TYR A 96 15.06 2.88 -5.16
C TYR A 96 14.99 1.66 -6.08
N TYR A 97 13.92 1.50 -6.84
CA TYR A 97 13.78 0.40 -7.79
C TYR A 97 14.50 0.74 -9.10
N GLN A 98 15.50 -0.07 -9.46
CA GLN A 98 16.36 0.21 -10.62
C GLN A 98 15.81 -0.31 -11.96
N GLY A 99 14.73 -1.07 -11.91
CA GLY A 99 14.14 -1.70 -13.11
C GLY A 99 13.22 -0.78 -13.92
N ARG A 100 12.85 0.39 -13.39
CA ARG A 100 11.89 1.32 -14.02
C ARG A 100 12.22 2.76 -13.65
N SER A 101 12.00 3.69 -14.60
CA SER A 101 12.16 5.14 -14.35
C SER A 101 10.83 5.76 -13.87
N GLY A 102 10.89 6.97 -13.28
CA GLY A 102 9.69 7.69 -12.84
C GLY A 102 9.21 7.32 -11.43
N GLY A 103 10.07 6.73 -10.61
CA GLY A 103 9.76 6.36 -9.23
C GLY A 103 9.72 7.50 -8.21
N ASP A 104 9.75 8.77 -8.65
CA ASP A 104 9.79 9.97 -7.79
C ASP A 104 8.39 10.33 -7.22
N ILE A 105 7.64 9.33 -6.77
CA ILE A 105 6.34 9.52 -6.11
C ILE A 105 6.51 10.32 -4.82
N VAL A 106 7.57 9.98 -4.05
CA VAL A 106 8.03 10.73 -2.90
C VAL A 106 9.36 11.38 -3.25
N GLN A 107 9.46 12.69 -3.15
CA GLN A 107 10.71 13.38 -3.46
C GLN A 107 11.77 13.06 -2.38
N PRO A 108 13.07 12.93 -2.74
CA PRO A 108 14.14 12.69 -1.75
C PRO A 108 14.14 13.67 -0.59
N ARG A 109 13.76 14.94 -0.83
CA ARG A 109 13.69 15.98 0.22
C ARG A 109 12.51 15.79 1.19
N GLU A 110 11.47 15.02 0.80
CA GLU A 110 10.34 14.69 1.66
C GLU A 110 10.61 13.43 2.46
N TRP A 111 11.42 12.52 1.88
CA TRP A 111 11.85 11.28 2.50
C TRP A 111 13.02 11.43 3.49
N LEU A 112 13.86 12.48 3.34
CA LEU A 112 15.05 12.69 4.15
C LEU A 112 14.87 13.87 5.09
N ASN A 113 15.21 13.70 6.35
CA ASN A 113 15.27 14.77 7.33
C ASN A 113 16.61 15.51 7.23
N TYR A 114 16.56 16.84 7.12
CA TYR A 114 17.72 17.71 7.02
C TYR A 114 17.91 18.54 8.28
N THR A 115 19.17 18.75 8.65
CA THR A 115 19.59 19.68 9.68
C THR A 115 19.62 21.11 9.14
N ALA A 116 19.74 22.10 10.01
CA ALA A 116 19.75 23.53 9.63
C ALA A 116 20.88 23.91 8.66
N ASP A 117 21.97 23.15 8.62
CA ASP A 117 23.09 23.35 7.70
C ASP A 117 22.92 22.61 6.36
N GLY A 118 21.76 21.96 6.15
CA GLY A 118 21.42 21.24 4.92
C GLY A 118 22.00 19.84 4.81
N SER A 119 22.66 19.31 5.83
CA SER A 119 23.10 17.93 5.88
C SER A 119 21.94 17.00 6.31
N ILE A 120 21.99 15.71 5.90
CA ILE A 120 21.02 14.71 6.38
C ILE A 120 21.21 14.51 7.89
N SER A 121 20.10 14.52 8.64
CA SER A 121 20.11 14.25 10.07
C SER A 121 20.73 12.89 10.36
N ARG A 122 21.71 12.84 11.26
CA ARG A 122 22.27 11.55 11.73
C ARG A 122 21.46 10.95 12.87
N PHE A 123 20.60 11.75 13.47
CA PHE A 123 19.82 11.38 14.65
C PHE A 123 18.45 10.82 14.26
N ASP A 124 17.88 11.34 13.17
CA ASP A 124 16.60 10.96 12.59
C ASP A 124 16.70 11.19 11.09
N PRO A 125 17.29 10.22 10.33
CA PRO A 125 17.64 10.46 8.93
C PRO A 125 16.47 10.34 7.95
N LEU A 126 15.45 9.54 8.26
CA LEU A 126 14.33 9.26 7.35
C LEU A 126 13.04 9.81 7.91
N ASN A 127 12.21 10.36 7.04
CA ASN A 127 10.89 10.87 7.38
C ASN A 127 9.81 9.85 6.94
N TYR A 128 9.28 9.09 7.90
CA TYR A 128 8.16 8.17 7.65
C TYR A 128 6.79 8.85 7.77
N GLY A 129 6.75 10.15 8.09
CA GLY A 129 5.55 10.97 8.24
C GLY A 129 5.32 11.97 7.10
N PHE A 130 5.73 11.65 5.85
CA PHE A 130 5.39 12.48 4.69
C PHE A 130 3.91 12.32 4.31
N ALA A 131 3.37 13.24 3.50
CA ALA A 131 1.94 13.41 3.22
C ALA A 131 1.17 12.10 2.97
N TYR A 132 1.68 11.20 2.11
CA TYR A 132 0.97 9.95 1.78
C TYR A 132 0.94 8.90 2.90
N ALA A 133 1.63 9.12 4.01
CA ALA A 133 1.69 8.22 5.16
C ALA A 133 1.31 8.90 6.48
N ALA A 134 1.30 10.23 6.52
CA ALA A 134 0.88 10.99 7.69
C ALA A 134 -0.61 10.80 7.94
N GLY A 135 -1.02 10.82 9.22
CA GLY A 135 -2.41 10.65 9.61
C GLY A 135 -2.92 9.20 9.50
N TRP A 136 -2.04 8.20 9.36
CA TRP A 136 -2.46 6.80 9.47
C TRP A 136 -2.93 6.53 10.91
N ASP A 137 -4.17 6.05 11.07
CA ASP A 137 -4.78 5.76 12.37
C ASP A 137 -5.05 4.25 12.58
N GLY A 138 -5.00 3.46 11.52
CA GLY A 138 -5.16 2.01 11.64
C GLY A 138 -5.33 1.33 10.29
N ASP A 139 -5.04 0.04 10.25
CA ASP A 139 -5.33 -0.75 9.05
C ASP A 139 -5.57 -2.23 9.37
N ARG A 140 -6.21 -2.91 8.44
CA ARG A 140 -6.38 -4.35 8.45
C ARG A 140 -6.45 -4.91 7.06
N MET A 141 -5.73 -6.02 6.82
CA MET A 141 -5.70 -6.72 5.55
C MET A 141 -6.09 -8.18 5.73
N HIS A 142 -7.08 -8.65 4.95
CA HIS A 142 -7.46 -10.04 4.83
C HIS A 142 -6.99 -10.60 3.49
N PHE A 143 -6.51 -11.82 3.50
CA PHE A 143 -6.04 -12.53 2.31
C PHE A 143 -6.99 -13.65 1.93
N TYR A 144 -7.15 -13.84 0.63
CA TYR A 144 -8.05 -14.82 0.05
C TYR A 144 -7.32 -15.69 -0.97
N ARG A 145 -7.85 -16.89 -1.20
CA ARG A 145 -7.37 -17.80 -2.24
C ARG A 145 -8.57 -18.54 -2.85
N ASN A 146 -8.55 -18.77 -4.17
CA ASN A 146 -9.54 -19.57 -4.85
C ASN A 146 -9.07 -21.03 -5.05
N GLY A 147 -9.93 -21.87 -5.67
CA GLY A 147 -9.65 -23.26 -5.94
C GLY A 147 -8.47 -23.51 -6.88
N ASP A 148 -8.16 -22.58 -7.77
CA ASP A 148 -7.03 -22.62 -8.70
C ASP A 148 -5.71 -22.17 -8.05
N GLY A 149 -5.77 -21.72 -6.80
CA GLY A 149 -4.61 -21.27 -6.03
C GLY A 149 -4.25 -19.81 -6.28
N GLU A 150 -5.03 -19.07 -7.04
CA GLU A 150 -4.90 -17.64 -7.19
C GLU A 150 -5.23 -16.92 -5.90
N THR A 151 -4.68 -15.74 -5.74
CA THR A 151 -4.76 -15.02 -4.46
C THR A 151 -5.21 -13.58 -4.67
N GLY A 152 -5.92 -13.06 -3.67
CA GLY A 152 -6.36 -11.68 -3.58
C GLY A 152 -6.34 -11.18 -2.15
N TYR A 153 -6.60 -9.91 -1.95
CA TYR A 153 -6.72 -9.34 -0.61
C TYR A 153 -7.76 -8.21 -0.56
N VAL A 154 -8.24 -7.94 0.64
CA VAL A 154 -8.96 -6.72 0.99
C VAL A 154 -8.15 -6.00 2.06
N TRP A 155 -7.78 -4.75 1.80
CA TRP A 155 -7.04 -3.90 2.73
C TRP A 155 -7.87 -2.66 3.05
N ARG A 156 -8.17 -2.47 4.33
CA ARG A 156 -8.89 -1.31 4.84
C ARG A 156 -7.97 -0.50 5.73
N LEU A 157 -7.88 0.79 5.43
CA LEU A 157 -7.09 1.76 6.18
C LEU A 157 -8.01 2.85 6.72
N VAL A 158 -7.74 3.30 7.93
CA VAL A 158 -8.41 4.44 8.57
C VAL A 158 -7.36 5.53 8.81
N TRP A 159 -7.76 6.77 8.63
CA TRP A 159 -6.91 7.96 8.67
C TRP A 159 -7.45 8.97 9.69
N ASP A 160 -6.61 9.86 10.19
CA ASP A 160 -7.01 10.93 11.12
C ASP A 160 -8.07 11.86 10.51
N SER A 161 -8.09 11.98 9.18
CA SER A 161 -9.06 12.83 8.49
C SER A 161 -9.36 12.35 7.06
N PRO A 162 -10.51 12.80 6.47
CA PRO A 162 -10.80 12.56 5.06
C PRO A 162 -9.77 13.16 4.09
N ALA A 163 -9.04 14.19 4.51
CA ALA A 163 -7.97 14.78 3.71
C ALA A 163 -6.77 13.82 3.61
N ASP A 164 -6.35 13.24 4.74
CA ASP A 164 -5.26 12.27 4.79
C ASP A 164 -5.60 10.99 4.00
N ALA A 165 -6.85 10.52 4.10
CA ALA A 165 -7.35 9.41 3.29
C ALA A 165 -7.27 9.70 1.79
N THR A 166 -7.60 10.93 1.39
CA THR A 166 -7.51 11.38 -0.01
C THR A 166 -6.05 11.47 -0.46
N GLU A 167 -5.16 12.04 0.36
CA GLU A 167 -3.72 12.12 0.06
C GLU A 167 -3.12 10.72 -0.13
N PHE A 168 -3.43 9.79 0.76
CA PHE A 168 -3.01 8.40 0.58
C PHE A 168 -3.52 7.81 -0.74
N ARG A 169 -4.84 7.93 -1.05
CA ARG A 169 -5.41 7.41 -2.29
C ARG A 169 -4.69 7.98 -3.51
N ASP A 170 -4.47 9.29 -3.55
CA ASP A 170 -3.81 9.98 -4.67
C ASP A 170 -2.36 9.50 -4.85
N GLY A 171 -1.66 9.23 -3.76
CA GLY A 171 -0.35 8.61 -3.78
C GLY A 171 -0.40 7.15 -4.26
N TYR A 172 -1.37 6.38 -3.77
CA TYR A 172 -1.52 4.96 -4.14
C TYR A 172 -1.82 4.79 -5.63
N GLU A 173 -2.64 5.66 -6.22
CA GLU A 173 -2.86 5.71 -7.67
C GLU A 173 -1.55 5.96 -8.45
N GLN A 174 -0.66 6.81 -7.92
CA GLN A 174 0.66 7.02 -8.52
C GLN A 174 1.54 5.76 -8.43
N VAL A 175 1.46 5.01 -7.31
CA VAL A 175 2.15 3.71 -7.19
C VAL A 175 1.62 2.73 -8.22
N LEU A 176 0.31 2.61 -8.38
CA LEU A 176 -0.31 1.76 -9.39
C LEU A 176 0.15 2.17 -10.81
N ALA A 177 0.06 3.46 -11.15
CA ALA A 177 0.52 3.99 -12.44
C ALA A 177 2.01 3.73 -12.67
N TYR A 178 2.86 3.87 -11.66
CA TYR A 178 4.27 3.53 -11.74
C TYR A 178 4.48 2.06 -12.12
N TRP A 179 3.67 1.14 -11.63
CA TRP A 179 3.74 -0.29 -11.97
C TRP A 179 3.04 -0.64 -13.28
N GLY A 180 2.48 0.33 -13.99
CA GLY A 180 1.89 0.16 -15.31
C GLY A 180 0.37 -0.07 -15.28
N ALA A 181 -0.29 0.30 -14.19
CA ALA A 181 -1.73 0.21 -14.13
C ALA A 181 -2.41 1.17 -15.11
N GLU A 182 -3.40 0.65 -15.81
CA GLU A 182 -4.37 1.41 -16.58
C GLU A 182 -5.67 1.52 -15.78
N ARG A 183 -6.30 2.69 -15.83
CA ARG A 183 -7.61 2.89 -15.21
C ARG A 183 -8.69 2.34 -16.14
N VAL A 184 -9.41 1.30 -15.72
CA VAL A 184 -10.43 0.64 -16.54
C VAL A 184 -11.85 1.13 -16.24
N SER A 185 -12.10 1.64 -15.02
CA SER A 185 -13.32 2.37 -14.66
C SER A 185 -13.05 3.37 -13.52
N GLU A 186 -14.06 3.99 -12.92
CA GLU A 186 -13.89 5.10 -11.98
C GLU A 186 -12.93 4.76 -10.81
N ASN A 187 -13.04 3.58 -10.24
CA ASN A 187 -12.24 3.16 -9.08
C ASN A 187 -11.46 1.86 -9.34
N ILE A 188 -11.39 1.41 -10.59
CA ILE A 188 -10.76 0.14 -10.96
C ILE A 188 -9.54 0.38 -11.84
N TYR A 189 -8.45 -0.24 -11.43
CA TYR A 189 -7.14 -0.20 -12.08
C TYR A 189 -6.70 -1.63 -12.41
N CYS A 190 -6.06 -1.83 -13.55
CA CYS A 190 -5.51 -3.11 -13.96
C CYS A 190 -4.05 -2.93 -14.40
N ILE A 191 -3.15 -3.72 -13.83
CA ILE A 191 -1.77 -3.86 -14.32
C ILE A 191 -1.76 -5.07 -15.25
N PRO A 192 -1.57 -4.88 -16.57
CA PRO A 192 -1.59 -5.98 -17.53
C PRO A 192 -0.49 -7.00 -17.29
N GLU A 193 -0.73 -8.24 -17.69
CA GLU A 193 0.30 -9.29 -17.68
C GLU A 193 1.52 -8.87 -18.52
N GLY A 194 2.71 -9.05 -17.96
CA GLY A 194 3.97 -8.71 -18.59
C GLY A 194 4.46 -7.28 -18.37
N GLU A 195 3.63 -6.37 -17.89
CA GLU A 195 4.05 -5.00 -17.54
C GLU A 195 4.88 -4.97 -16.26
N SER A 196 4.50 -5.74 -15.27
CA SER A 196 5.25 -5.89 -14.02
C SER A 196 5.00 -7.24 -13.36
N GLU A 197 5.76 -7.54 -12.29
CA GLU A 197 5.49 -8.69 -11.42
C GLU A 197 4.24 -8.50 -10.53
N PHE A 198 3.55 -7.37 -10.64
CA PHE A 198 2.32 -6.98 -9.94
C PHE A 198 1.09 -6.96 -10.84
N ALA A 199 1.11 -7.71 -11.94
CA ALA A 199 -0.01 -7.85 -12.86
C ALA A 199 -1.25 -8.41 -12.13
N ASP A 200 -2.14 -7.51 -11.74
CA ASP A 200 -3.39 -7.77 -11.00
C ASP A 200 -4.38 -6.61 -11.25
N ALA A 201 -5.63 -6.82 -10.83
CA ALA A 201 -6.65 -5.78 -10.77
C ALA A 201 -6.81 -5.22 -9.35
N PHE A 202 -7.19 -3.95 -9.25
CA PHE A 202 -7.36 -3.21 -7.99
C PHE A 202 -8.63 -2.39 -8.03
N HIS A 203 -9.43 -2.45 -6.98
CA HIS A 203 -10.53 -1.51 -6.75
C HIS A 203 -10.18 -0.68 -5.52
N VAL A 204 -10.18 0.65 -5.68
CA VAL A 204 -9.74 1.61 -4.65
C VAL A 204 -10.84 2.59 -4.36
N THR A 205 -11.40 2.58 -3.16
CA THR A 205 -12.46 3.49 -2.73
C THR A 205 -12.10 4.29 -1.50
N VAL A 206 -12.66 5.49 -1.40
CA VAL A 206 -12.57 6.36 -0.22
C VAL A 206 -13.97 6.66 0.27
N ASP A 207 -14.20 6.44 1.56
CA ASP A 207 -15.44 6.80 2.26
C ASP A 207 -15.08 7.53 3.57
N GLY A 208 -15.23 8.85 3.56
CA GLY A 208 -14.80 9.70 4.65
C GLY A 208 -13.29 9.58 4.90
N ASP A 209 -12.91 9.14 6.07
CA ASP A 209 -11.52 8.91 6.52
C ASP A 209 -11.01 7.48 6.23
N THR A 210 -11.78 6.68 5.52
CA THR A 210 -11.48 5.27 5.29
C THR A 210 -11.18 5.00 3.82
N VAL A 211 -10.06 4.32 3.55
CA VAL A 211 -9.72 3.78 2.21
C VAL A 211 -9.89 2.27 2.24
N THR A 212 -10.53 1.74 1.21
CA THR A 212 -10.62 0.28 1.00
C THR A 212 -10.03 -0.08 -0.35
N ILE A 213 -9.08 -1.02 -0.35
CA ILE A 213 -8.44 -1.57 -1.54
C ILE A 213 -8.79 -3.04 -1.63
N VAL A 214 -9.35 -3.45 -2.76
CA VAL A 214 -9.58 -4.85 -3.11
C VAL A 214 -8.62 -5.20 -4.25
N ASN A 215 -7.91 -6.31 -4.11
CA ASN A 215 -7.01 -6.84 -5.14
C ASN A 215 -7.47 -8.24 -5.54
N ALA A 216 -7.38 -8.52 -6.82
CA ALA A 216 -7.63 -9.83 -7.41
C ALA A 216 -6.82 -9.99 -8.71
N PRO A 217 -6.63 -11.23 -9.23
CA PRO A 217 -5.91 -11.45 -10.48
C PRO A 217 -6.55 -10.79 -11.70
N THR A 218 -7.87 -10.65 -11.71
CA THR A 218 -8.63 -10.03 -12.81
C THR A 218 -9.69 -9.06 -12.27
N VAL A 219 -10.21 -8.22 -13.16
CA VAL A 219 -11.28 -7.27 -12.82
C VAL A 219 -12.56 -8.02 -12.38
N GLU A 220 -12.90 -9.11 -13.04
CA GLU A 220 -14.07 -9.93 -12.71
C GLU A 220 -13.95 -10.55 -11.32
N ALA A 221 -12.76 -11.00 -10.96
CA ALA A 221 -12.50 -11.62 -9.65
C ALA A 221 -12.56 -10.65 -8.47
N LEU A 222 -12.47 -9.33 -8.70
CA LEU A 222 -12.63 -8.32 -7.64
C LEU A 222 -13.96 -8.47 -6.91
N GLY A 223 -15.07 -8.66 -7.64
CA GLY A 223 -16.41 -8.86 -7.08
C GLY A 223 -16.58 -10.17 -6.33
N GLU A 224 -15.77 -11.18 -6.64
CA GLU A 224 -15.78 -12.44 -5.90
C GLU A 224 -14.98 -12.37 -4.60
N VAL A 225 -13.84 -11.63 -4.61
CA VAL A 225 -13.05 -11.34 -3.40
C VAL A 225 -13.85 -10.46 -2.43
N ARG A 226 -14.65 -9.51 -2.96
CA ARG A 226 -15.51 -8.63 -2.17
C ARG A 226 -16.77 -8.27 -2.95
N SER A 227 -17.91 -8.77 -2.51
CA SER A 227 -19.19 -8.64 -3.23
C SER A 227 -19.65 -7.20 -3.44
N SER A 228 -19.34 -6.28 -2.51
CA SER A 228 -19.67 -4.85 -2.64
C SER A 228 -18.99 -4.17 -3.84
N VAL A 229 -17.97 -4.77 -4.46
CA VAL A 229 -17.37 -4.27 -5.72
C VAL A 229 -18.30 -4.51 -6.90
N SER A 230 -18.99 -5.64 -6.96
CA SER A 230 -19.95 -5.96 -8.04
C SER A 230 -21.08 -4.93 -8.12
N ASP A 231 -21.61 -4.53 -6.98
CA ASP A 231 -22.70 -3.53 -6.91
C ASP A 231 -22.28 -2.17 -7.47
N SER A 232 -21.03 -1.77 -7.26
CA SER A 232 -20.49 -0.50 -7.79
C SER A 232 -20.28 -0.55 -9.30
N VAL A 233 -19.77 -1.65 -9.84
CA VAL A 233 -19.53 -1.84 -11.29
C VAL A 233 -20.86 -1.86 -12.07
N GLU A 234 -21.90 -2.54 -11.56
CA GLU A 234 -23.21 -2.58 -12.20
C GLU A 234 -23.86 -1.19 -12.23
N THR A 235 -23.72 -0.38 -11.18
CA THR A 235 -24.25 0.99 -11.10
C THR A 235 -23.58 1.89 -12.12
N GLU A 236 -22.26 1.82 -12.31
CA GLU A 236 -21.52 2.61 -13.30
C GLU A 236 -21.89 2.23 -14.73
N THR A 237 -22.02 0.94 -15.04
CA THR A 237 -22.43 0.45 -16.35
C THR A 237 -23.84 0.93 -16.73
N ALA A 238 -24.78 0.93 -15.78
CA ALA A 238 -26.12 1.45 -16.01
C ALA A 238 -26.16 2.96 -16.34
N THR A 239 -25.30 3.74 -15.69
CA THR A 239 -25.20 5.20 -15.92
C THR A 239 -24.55 5.52 -17.27
N GLN A 240 -23.59 4.71 -17.75
CA GLN A 240 -22.95 4.91 -19.06
C GLN A 240 -23.82 4.51 -20.26
N THR A 241 -24.74 3.59 -20.06
CA THR A 241 -25.62 3.09 -21.15
C THR A 241 -26.65 4.13 -21.58
N GLU A 242 -26.96 5.15 -20.78
CA GLU A 242 -27.88 6.24 -21.13
C GLU A 242 -27.26 7.38 -21.95
N SER A 243 -25.94 7.41 -22.21
CA SER A 243 -25.22 8.54 -22.81
C SER A 243 -24.53 8.26 -24.15
N VAL A 244 -24.77 7.13 -24.84
CA VAL A 244 -24.11 6.88 -26.13
C VAL A 244 -25.13 6.71 -27.26
N ASP A 245 -25.46 7.82 -27.89
CA ASP A 245 -25.98 7.81 -29.28
C ASP A 245 -24.98 8.51 -30.22
N SER A 246 -24.57 7.75 -31.26
CA SER A 246 -23.92 8.15 -32.52
C SER A 246 -22.45 8.62 -32.52
N ALA A 247 -21.54 7.77 -33.06
CA ALA A 247 -20.78 8.05 -34.30
C ALA A 247 -19.98 6.81 -34.77
N GLU A 248 -20.06 6.55 -36.07
CA GLU A 248 -19.51 5.42 -36.85
C GLU A 248 -17.99 5.52 -37.16
N PRO A 249 -17.32 4.44 -37.64
CA PRO A 249 -15.87 4.20 -37.50
C PRO A 249 -15.05 4.57 -38.76
N THR A 250 -13.73 4.74 -38.58
CA THR A 250 -12.78 4.77 -39.71
C THR A 250 -11.53 3.94 -39.42
N THR A 251 -11.35 3.00 -40.31
CA THR A 251 -10.28 2.05 -40.69
C THR A 251 -8.81 2.31 -40.35
N GLU A 252 -8.13 1.19 -40.03
CA GLU A 252 -6.69 0.82 -40.03
C GLU A 252 -5.89 1.20 -41.31
N PRO A 253 -4.53 0.98 -41.44
CA PRO A 253 -3.77 -0.22 -41.06
C PRO A 253 -2.26 -0.07 -40.65
N ASP A 254 -1.74 -1.10 -39.98
CA ASP A 254 -0.51 -1.86 -40.26
C ASP A 254 0.91 -1.33 -39.93
N GLY A 255 1.72 -2.19 -39.23
CA GLY A 255 3.18 -2.09 -39.21
C GLY A 255 3.93 -2.62 -37.98
N SER A 256 4.07 -3.92 -37.86
CA SER A 256 5.07 -4.59 -36.99
C SER A 256 6.51 -4.40 -37.53
N PRO A 257 7.63 -4.54 -36.79
CA PRO A 257 8.09 -5.79 -36.19
C PRO A 257 8.83 -5.73 -34.83
N SER A 258 8.81 -6.85 -34.12
CA SER A 258 9.73 -7.22 -33.03
C SER A 258 11.21 -7.15 -33.37
N PRO A 259 12.10 -7.04 -32.33
CA PRO A 259 12.97 -8.17 -32.10
C PRO A 259 13.35 -8.52 -30.64
N THR A 260 13.36 -9.82 -30.38
CA THR A 260 14.43 -10.63 -29.75
C THR A 260 14.86 -10.37 -28.30
N SER A 261 14.56 -11.38 -27.49
CA SER A 261 15.07 -11.70 -26.16
C SER A 261 16.60 -11.73 -26.04
N THR A 262 17.10 -11.28 -24.87
CA THR A 262 18.37 -11.78 -24.34
C THR A 262 18.23 -12.00 -22.83
N GLU A 263 18.31 -13.26 -22.41
CA GLU A 263 18.41 -13.68 -21.02
C GLU A 263 19.73 -13.24 -20.39
N SER A 264 19.71 -12.85 -19.14
CA SER A 264 20.86 -12.95 -18.24
C SER A 264 20.42 -13.13 -16.80
N PRO A 265 21.05 -14.04 -16.03
CA PRO A 265 20.53 -14.49 -14.75
C PRO A 265 21.12 -13.70 -13.57
N GLY A 266 20.35 -13.52 -12.53
CA GLY A 266 20.94 -13.24 -11.23
C GLY A 266 20.19 -12.31 -10.29
N PHE A 267 19.89 -12.90 -9.15
CA PHE A 267 19.61 -12.29 -7.86
C PHE A 267 18.15 -12.00 -7.49
N THR A 268 17.52 -13.03 -7.00
CA THR A 268 16.39 -13.10 -6.07
C THR A 268 16.69 -12.38 -4.75
N ALA A 269 16.28 -11.12 -4.60
CA ALA A 269 16.30 -10.43 -3.30
C ALA A 269 15.35 -9.21 -3.24
N VAL A 270 14.20 -9.25 -3.91
CA VAL A 270 13.29 -8.09 -4.05
C VAL A 270 11.90 -8.34 -3.46
N ALA A 271 11.75 -9.37 -2.66
CA ALA A 271 10.44 -9.94 -2.35
C ALA A 271 9.81 -9.50 -1.04
N THR A 272 9.97 -8.29 -0.50
CA THR A 272 9.50 -8.16 0.88
C THR A 272 8.78 -6.88 1.32
N VAL A 273 8.61 -5.84 0.48
CA VAL A 273 7.61 -4.79 0.81
C VAL A 273 6.44 -4.86 -0.13
N LEU A 274 6.73 -5.29 -1.28
CA LEU A 274 5.74 -5.93 -2.14
C LEU A 274 5.37 -7.34 -1.62
N ALA A 275 6.08 -7.91 -0.65
CA ALA A 275 5.65 -9.08 0.10
C ALA A 275 4.54 -8.77 1.11
N LEU A 276 4.23 -7.54 1.40
CA LEU A 276 2.95 -7.21 2.02
C LEU A 276 1.85 -7.06 0.95
N LEU A 277 2.15 -6.58 -0.25
CA LEU A 277 1.33 -6.75 -1.44
C LEU A 277 1.55 -8.12 -2.12
N GLY A 278 2.66 -8.77 -1.91
CA GLY A 278 3.14 -9.99 -2.57
C GLY A 278 3.40 -11.20 -1.67
N SER A 279 2.99 -11.22 -0.40
CA SER A 279 2.87 -12.48 0.38
C SER A 279 1.87 -13.41 -0.27
N VAL A 280 1.02 -12.87 -1.10
CA VAL A 280 0.13 -13.57 -2.01
C VAL A 280 0.90 -14.22 -3.17
N LEU A 281 1.95 -13.58 -3.70
CA LEU A 281 2.76 -14.11 -4.82
C LEU A 281 3.76 -15.19 -4.41
N LEU A 282 4.24 -15.21 -3.17
CA LEU A 282 5.11 -16.30 -2.68
C LEU A 282 4.35 -17.64 -2.56
N ALA A 283 3.02 -17.60 -2.43
CA ALA A 283 2.18 -18.78 -2.46
C ALA A 283 1.98 -19.38 -3.85
N ARG A 284 2.29 -18.64 -4.94
CA ARG A 284 2.28 -19.17 -6.32
C ARG A 284 3.48 -20.08 -6.65
N ARG A 285 4.50 -20.19 -5.77
CA ARG A 285 5.73 -20.97 -5.99
C ARG A 285 6.05 -22.03 -4.93
N LEU A 286 5.13 -22.32 -4.03
CA LEU A 286 5.16 -23.47 -3.12
C LEU A 286 3.96 -24.37 -3.35
#